data_7ad7aab6fe2112fa7474a1751b4d80f8
#
_entry.id   7ad7aab6fe2112fa7474a1751b4d80f8
#
_cell.length_a   1.000
_cell.length_b   1.000
_cell.length_c   1.000
_cell.angle_alpha   90.00
_cell.angle_beta   90.00
_cell.angle_gamma   90.00
#
_symmetry.space_group_name_H-M   'P 1'
#
loop_
_entity.id
_entity.type
_entity.pdbx_description
1 polymer ?
#
loop_
_entity_poly.entity_id
_entity_poly.type
_entity_poly.pdbx_seq_one_letter_code
_entity_poly.pdbx_strand_id
1 'polypeptide(L)'
;MKRTKTVRTFALASFLNDLGSDMIYPVWPLFVTTVLGGNMAVLGFIDGLGEAIVSISQAVSGYISDRIRRRKIFIWTGYLFGALSRLGYASSMLWQHLIPFKVLDRAGKIRSAPRDAMVADVSTNQDRGKNFGLLRAMDNLGAVSGISICILFFKILGYRPLFAIAAIPSLIGALLIIFGIKEKKPKGLKIYRGLKLRELDRNFKLFLLLSSFFALGSFSYSFLLIYAKEFGFKVTFVPLLYLIFTATASLFSLPFGRLSDKIGRKPTLMLSYIFRGGVCTSFILTQGYLAIILTFGLYGLHKGALDPVQRTFVSELAPTEYRASSLGGFQMITGLCALPASLIAGVLWEKVSIFMPFYFALGLTAISTVMLAFVNER
;
A
#
# COMPACT_ATOMS: atom_id res chain seq x y z
N MET A 1 -10.67 -9.18 29.97
CA MET A 1 -10.60 -10.42 29.15
C MET A 1 -11.25 -10.30 27.78
N LYS A 2 -12.51 -9.90 27.61
CA LYS A 2 -13.19 -9.83 26.28
C LYS A 2 -12.56 -8.82 25.29
N ARG A 3 -12.07 -7.65 25.75
CA ARG A 3 -11.46 -6.61 24.90
C ARG A 3 -10.15 -7.09 24.25
N THR A 4 -9.27 -7.68 25.02
CA THR A 4 -7.99 -8.23 24.55
C THR A 4 -8.20 -9.36 23.54
N LYS A 5 -9.21 -10.20 23.71
CA LYS A 5 -9.57 -11.26 22.75
C LYS A 5 -9.97 -10.67 21.39
N THR A 6 -10.78 -9.61 21.37
CA THR A 6 -11.21 -8.95 20.12
C THR A 6 -10.03 -8.39 19.33
N VAL A 7 -9.10 -7.67 19.98
CA VAL A 7 -7.91 -7.12 19.33
C VAL A 7 -7.01 -8.24 18.77
N ARG A 8 -6.77 -9.30 19.56
CA ARG A 8 -5.98 -10.46 19.10
C ARG A 8 -6.63 -11.17 17.90
N THR A 9 -7.97 -11.28 17.87
CA THR A 9 -8.68 -11.86 16.72
C THR A 9 -8.48 -11.01 15.46
N PHE A 10 -8.58 -9.67 15.57
CA PHE A 10 -8.27 -8.79 14.43
C PHE A 10 -6.82 -8.89 13.99
N ALA A 11 -5.89 -8.92 14.93
CA ALA A 11 -4.46 -9.04 14.65
C ALA A 11 -4.13 -10.35 13.93
N LEU A 12 -4.72 -11.48 14.36
CA LEU A 12 -4.53 -12.78 13.72
C LEU A 12 -5.18 -12.83 12.33
N ALA A 13 -6.40 -12.29 12.17
CA ALA A 13 -7.04 -12.25 10.85
C ALA A 13 -6.26 -11.36 9.86
N SER A 14 -5.66 -10.28 10.35
CA SER A 14 -4.81 -9.40 9.56
C SER A 14 -3.52 -10.09 9.13
N PHE A 15 -2.84 -10.76 10.07
CA PHE A 15 -1.67 -11.60 9.79
C PHE A 15 -1.96 -12.62 8.67
N LEU A 16 -3.04 -13.37 8.81
CA LEU A 16 -3.42 -14.40 7.83
C LEU A 16 -3.71 -13.80 6.45
N ASN A 17 -4.38 -12.66 6.40
CA ASN A 17 -4.65 -12.01 5.12
C ASN A 17 -3.37 -11.51 4.44
N ASP A 18 -2.47 -10.87 5.20
CA ASP A 18 -1.25 -10.31 4.63
C ASP A 18 -0.25 -11.42 4.30
N LEU A 19 -0.22 -12.52 5.06
CA LEU A 19 0.47 -13.74 4.67
C LEU A 19 0.03 -14.21 3.27
N GLY A 20 -1.25 -14.35 3.02
CA GLY A 20 -1.74 -14.76 1.70
C GLY A 20 -1.50 -13.70 0.61
N SER A 21 -1.62 -12.38 0.88
CA SER A 21 -1.33 -11.33 -0.10
C SER A 21 0.12 -11.36 -0.55
N ASP A 22 1.01 -11.45 0.42
CA ASP A 22 2.45 -11.33 0.19
C ASP A 22 3.11 -12.63 -0.29
N MET A 23 2.37 -13.74 -0.35
CA MET A 23 2.74 -14.90 -1.17
C MET A 23 2.66 -14.60 -2.68
N ILE A 24 1.81 -13.65 -3.09
CA ILE A 24 1.53 -13.35 -4.50
C ILE A 24 2.33 -12.15 -5.00
N TYR A 25 2.39 -11.06 -4.23
CA TYR A 25 2.92 -9.78 -4.68
C TYR A 25 4.35 -9.82 -5.25
N PRO A 26 5.29 -10.61 -4.72
CA PRO A 26 6.64 -10.69 -5.28
C PRO A 26 6.70 -11.24 -6.70
N VAL A 27 5.77 -12.13 -7.06
CA VAL A 27 5.73 -12.80 -8.38
C VAL A 27 4.58 -12.30 -9.26
N TRP A 28 3.74 -11.42 -8.75
CA TRP A 28 2.60 -10.84 -9.45
C TRP A 28 2.97 -10.21 -10.80
N PRO A 29 3.96 -9.28 -10.90
CA PRO A 29 4.28 -8.66 -12.18
C PRO A 29 4.79 -9.66 -13.21
N LEU A 30 5.53 -10.67 -12.76
CA LEU A 30 6.01 -11.76 -13.61
C LEU A 30 4.85 -12.61 -14.13
N PHE A 31 3.85 -12.93 -13.29
CA PHE A 31 2.66 -13.66 -13.71
C PHE A 31 1.89 -12.89 -14.81
N VAL A 32 1.69 -11.59 -14.63
CA VAL A 32 0.99 -10.74 -15.62
C VAL A 32 1.75 -10.71 -16.94
N THR A 33 3.08 -10.52 -16.90
CA THR A 33 3.87 -10.28 -18.12
C THR A 33 4.36 -11.56 -18.78
N THR A 34 4.83 -12.56 -18.01
CA THR A 34 5.45 -13.76 -18.60
C THR A 34 4.48 -14.91 -18.79
N VAL A 35 3.42 -15.03 -17.96
CA VAL A 35 2.46 -16.13 -18.04
C VAL A 35 1.21 -15.74 -18.82
N LEU A 36 0.69 -14.54 -18.61
CA LEU A 36 -0.56 -14.09 -19.23
C LEU A 36 -0.35 -13.18 -20.44
N GLY A 37 0.90 -12.90 -20.81
CA GLY A 37 1.25 -12.11 -22.01
C GLY A 37 0.86 -10.63 -21.93
N GLY A 38 0.65 -10.09 -20.74
CA GLY A 38 0.42 -8.65 -20.55
C GLY A 38 1.71 -7.86 -20.74
N ASN A 39 1.68 -6.76 -21.50
CA ASN A 39 2.82 -5.85 -21.60
C ASN A 39 2.90 -4.89 -20.40
N MET A 40 3.90 -4.01 -20.37
CA MET A 40 4.10 -3.08 -19.25
C MET A 40 2.98 -2.03 -19.12
N ALA A 41 2.33 -1.65 -20.22
CA ALA A 41 1.16 -0.77 -20.18
C ALA A 41 -0.04 -1.45 -19.51
N VAL A 42 -0.28 -2.75 -19.79
CA VAL A 42 -1.29 -3.58 -19.13
C VAL A 42 -0.98 -3.74 -17.64
N LEU A 43 0.27 -4.04 -17.28
CA LEU A 43 0.70 -4.16 -15.89
C LEU A 43 0.48 -2.84 -15.14
N GLY A 44 0.89 -1.73 -15.74
CA GLY A 44 0.70 -0.39 -15.18
C GLY A 44 -0.76 -0.03 -14.99
N PHE A 45 -1.62 -0.37 -15.97
CA PHE A 45 -3.08 -0.18 -15.87
C PHE A 45 -3.68 -0.99 -14.72
N ILE A 46 -3.38 -2.30 -14.64
CA ILE A 46 -3.96 -3.19 -13.62
C ILE A 46 -3.50 -2.78 -12.21
N ASP A 47 -2.22 -2.43 -12.03
CA ASP A 47 -1.69 -2.02 -10.73
C ASP A 47 -2.19 -0.63 -10.32
N GLY A 48 -2.19 0.32 -11.24
CA GLY A 48 -2.71 1.66 -11.00
C GLY A 48 -4.21 1.67 -10.70
N LEU A 49 -5.01 0.88 -11.44
CA LEU A 49 -6.43 0.65 -11.15
C LEU A 49 -6.62 0.09 -9.75
N GLY A 50 -5.76 -0.86 -9.37
CA GLY A 50 -5.79 -1.45 -8.04
C GLY A 50 -5.61 -0.41 -6.93
N GLU A 51 -4.61 0.45 -7.01
CA GLU A 51 -4.35 1.49 -5.99
C GLU A 51 -5.46 2.55 -5.94
N ALA A 52 -6.02 2.94 -7.08
CA ALA A 52 -7.17 3.85 -7.12
C ALA A 52 -8.39 3.24 -6.40
N ILE A 53 -8.69 1.95 -6.63
CA ILE A 53 -9.78 1.23 -5.97
C ILE A 53 -9.55 1.12 -4.46
N VAL A 54 -8.31 0.87 -3.99
CA VAL A 54 -7.98 0.87 -2.56
C VAL A 54 -8.38 2.19 -1.92
N SER A 55 -8.00 3.30 -2.53
CA SER A 55 -8.26 4.64 -2.00
C SER A 55 -9.76 4.95 -1.92
N ILE A 56 -10.51 4.62 -2.97
CA ILE A 56 -11.97 4.76 -2.99
C ILE A 56 -12.62 3.85 -1.94
N SER A 57 -12.23 2.58 -1.91
CA SER A 57 -12.82 1.57 -1.03
C SER A 57 -12.66 1.91 0.46
N GLN A 58 -11.49 2.41 0.86
CA GLN A 58 -11.24 2.83 2.23
C GLN A 58 -12.08 4.05 2.62
N ALA A 59 -12.17 5.06 1.75
CA ALA A 59 -12.95 6.27 2.02
C ALA A 59 -14.45 5.94 2.12
N VAL A 60 -14.97 5.19 1.14
CA VAL A 60 -16.39 4.82 1.07
C VAL A 60 -16.81 3.91 2.23
N SER A 61 -15.99 2.90 2.56
CA SER A 61 -16.33 1.94 3.62
C SER A 61 -16.34 2.59 5.00
N GLY A 62 -15.42 3.51 5.28
CA GLY A 62 -15.44 4.29 6.51
C GLY A 62 -16.76 5.04 6.68
N TYR A 63 -17.16 5.80 5.66
CA TYR A 63 -18.40 6.56 5.66
C TYR A 63 -19.65 5.67 5.80
N ILE A 64 -19.78 4.65 4.94
CA ILE A 64 -20.98 3.79 4.94
C ILE A 64 -21.10 2.98 6.22
N SER A 65 -19.99 2.39 6.71
CA SER A 65 -20.01 1.56 7.94
C SER A 65 -20.43 2.35 9.16
N ASP A 66 -20.03 3.62 9.25
CA ASP A 66 -20.44 4.50 10.35
C ASP A 66 -21.92 4.91 10.22
N ARG A 67 -22.41 5.16 9.01
CA ARG A 67 -23.80 5.52 8.74
C ARG A 67 -24.79 4.40 9.07
N ILE A 68 -24.47 3.16 8.63
CA ILE A 68 -25.34 2.00 8.88
C ILE A 68 -25.10 1.36 10.26
N ARG A 69 -24.07 1.80 10.99
CA ARG A 69 -23.65 1.27 12.30
C ARG A 69 -23.39 -0.23 12.30
N ARG A 70 -22.88 -0.76 11.17
CA ARG A 70 -22.50 -2.16 10.98
C ARG A 70 -21.11 -2.20 10.38
N ARG A 71 -20.10 -2.54 11.17
CA ARG A 71 -18.70 -2.58 10.76
C ARG A 71 -18.22 -3.98 10.44
N LYS A 72 -18.72 -4.97 11.15
CA LYS A 72 -18.30 -6.37 11.03
C LYS A 72 -18.49 -6.91 9.61
N ILE A 73 -19.59 -6.55 8.94
CA ILE A 73 -19.89 -7.00 7.58
C ILE A 73 -18.79 -6.56 6.59
N PHE A 74 -18.31 -5.31 6.64
CA PHE A 74 -17.24 -4.81 5.78
C PHE A 74 -15.91 -5.52 6.03
N ILE A 75 -15.68 -5.98 7.27
CA ILE A 75 -14.42 -6.61 7.64
C ILE A 75 -14.35 -8.03 7.08
N TRP A 76 -15.34 -8.88 7.35
CA TRP A 76 -15.27 -10.26 6.85
C TRP A 76 -15.48 -10.35 5.34
N THR A 77 -16.35 -9.51 4.74
CA THR A 77 -16.50 -9.46 3.28
C THR A 77 -15.22 -9.01 2.60
N GLY A 78 -14.48 -8.04 3.18
CA GLY A 78 -13.20 -7.61 2.65
C GLY A 78 -12.14 -8.71 2.66
N TYR A 79 -12.10 -9.58 3.67
CA TYR A 79 -11.22 -10.76 3.67
C TYR A 79 -11.68 -11.83 2.68
N LEU A 80 -13.00 -12.03 2.54
CA LEU A 80 -13.56 -12.96 1.56
C LEU A 80 -13.25 -12.53 0.12
N PHE A 81 -13.35 -11.23 -0.18
CA PHE A 81 -12.97 -10.68 -1.48
C PHE A 81 -11.50 -10.96 -1.80
N GLY A 82 -10.59 -10.82 -0.82
CA GLY A 82 -9.19 -11.20 -0.97
C GLY A 82 -9.00 -12.69 -1.24
N ALA A 83 -9.74 -13.58 -0.60
CA ALA A 83 -9.67 -15.01 -0.85
C ALA A 83 -10.18 -15.39 -2.26
N LEU A 84 -11.36 -14.86 -2.64
CA LEU A 84 -11.95 -15.13 -3.95
C LEU A 84 -11.11 -14.60 -5.10
N SER A 85 -10.52 -13.40 -4.95
CA SER A 85 -9.68 -12.82 -5.98
C SER A 85 -8.42 -13.67 -6.25
N ARG A 86 -7.83 -14.26 -5.23
CA ARG A 86 -6.65 -15.14 -5.36
C ARG A 86 -6.97 -16.44 -6.10
N LEU A 87 -8.14 -17.01 -5.83
CA LEU A 87 -8.64 -18.16 -6.63
C LEU A 87 -8.87 -17.72 -8.09
N GLY A 88 -9.43 -16.51 -8.30
CA GLY A 88 -9.59 -15.95 -9.62
C GLY A 88 -8.26 -15.71 -10.34
N TYR A 89 -7.23 -15.23 -9.65
CA TYR A 89 -5.88 -15.12 -10.23
C TYR A 89 -5.32 -16.49 -10.64
N ALA A 90 -5.48 -17.50 -9.78
CA ALA A 90 -5.03 -18.86 -10.07
C ALA A 90 -5.69 -19.47 -11.31
N SER A 91 -6.97 -19.15 -11.56
CA SER A 91 -7.76 -19.66 -12.70
C SER A 91 -7.63 -18.81 -13.97
N SER A 92 -7.00 -17.61 -13.90
CA SER A 92 -6.90 -16.70 -15.04
C SER A 92 -6.02 -17.28 -16.16
N MET A 93 -6.54 -17.21 -17.41
CA MET A 93 -5.84 -17.68 -18.62
C MET A 93 -5.31 -16.52 -19.47
N LEU A 94 -5.96 -15.34 -19.38
CA LEU A 94 -5.62 -14.12 -20.09
C LEU A 94 -5.49 -12.99 -19.09
N TRP A 95 -4.69 -11.96 -19.41
CA TRP A 95 -4.52 -10.81 -18.53
C TRP A 95 -5.84 -10.04 -18.29
N GLN A 96 -6.77 -10.06 -19.24
CA GLN A 96 -8.10 -9.43 -19.08
C GLN A 96 -8.89 -10.04 -17.92
N HIS A 97 -8.74 -11.35 -17.68
CA HIS A 97 -9.40 -12.02 -16.56
C HIS A 97 -8.92 -11.50 -15.19
N LEU A 98 -7.72 -10.91 -15.14
CA LEU A 98 -7.21 -10.32 -13.90
C LEU A 98 -7.94 -9.06 -13.47
N ILE A 99 -8.53 -8.31 -14.42
CA ILE A 99 -9.17 -7.01 -14.11
C ILE A 99 -10.28 -7.17 -13.07
N PRO A 100 -11.32 -8.00 -13.25
CA PRO A 100 -12.37 -8.16 -12.26
C PRO A 100 -11.84 -8.70 -10.92
N PHE A 101 -10.87 -9.62 -10.94
CA PHE A 101 -10.31 -10.16 -9.71
C PHE A 101 -9.40 -9.14 -9.01
N LYS A 102 -8.68 -8.28 -9.74
CA LYS A 102 -7.92 -7.18 -9.16
C LYS A 102 -8.85 -6.14 -8.52
N VAL A 103 -9.94 -5.80 -9.19
CA VAL A 103 -11.00 -4.94 -8.63
C VAL A 103 -11.53 -5.54 -7.33
N LEU A 104 -11.83 -6.84 -7.30
CA LEU A 104 -12.34 -7.53 -6.12
C LEU A 104 -11.32 -7.55 -4.98
N ASP A 105 -10.06 -7.89 -5.25
CA ASP A 105 -8.96 -7.88 -4.27
C ASP A 105 -8.80 -6.51 -3.61
N ARG A 106 -8.76 -5.47 -4.43
CA ARG A 106 -8.53 -4.11 -3.96
C ARG A 106 -9.76 -3.51 -3.29
N ALA A 107 -10.97 -3.85 -3.77
CA ALA A 107 -12.21 -3.56 -3.07
C ALA A 107 -12.25 -4.24 -1.68
N GLY A 108 -11.58 -5.37 -1.49
CA GLY A 108 -11.39 -6.00 -0.19
C GLY A 108 -10.76 -5.10 0.89
N LYS A 109 -10.13 -3.98 0.52
CA LYS A 109 -9.64 -2.96 1.47
C LYS A 109 -10.77 -2.18 2.19
N ILE A 110 -12.05 -2.40 1.82
CA ILE A 110 -13.22 -1.93 2.60
C ILE A 110 -13.15 -2.34 4.07
N ARG A 111 -12.39 -3.39 4.40
CA ARG A 111 -12.20 -3.87 5.77
C ARG A 111 -11.39 -2.91 6.66
N SER A 112 -10.51 -2.10 6.08
CA SER A 112 -9.46 -1.39 6.82
C SER A 112 -10.02 -0.34 7.78
N ALA A 113 -10.81 0.61 7.30
CA ALA A 113 -11.37 1.68 8.13
C ALA A 113 -12.34 1.14 9.20
N PRO A 114 -13.30 0.24 8.90
CA PRO A 114 -14.17 -0.37 9.90
C PRO A 114 -13.43 -1.20 10.96
N ARG A 115 -12.36 -1.93 10.56
CA ARG A 115 -11.50 -2.70 11.48
C ARG A 115 -10.81 -1.76 12.47
N ASP A 116 -10.15 -0.74 11.96
CA ASP A 116 -9.40 0.21 12.78
C ASP A 116 -10.33 0.96 13.74
N ALA A 117 -11.53 1.32 13.30
CA ALA A 117 -12.56 1.92 14.15
C ALA A 117 -13.01 0.96 15.26
N MET A 118 -13.24 -0.34 14.98
CA MET A 118 -13.60 -1.32 16.02
C MET A 118 -12.47 -1.56 17.02
N VAL A 119 -11.20 -1.55 16.57
CA VAL A 119 -10.03 -1.63 17.46
C VAL A 119 -9.97 -0.39 18.37
N ALA A 120 -10.22 0.80 17.83
CA ALA A 120 -10.28 2.03 18.62
C ALA A 120 -11.38 1.99 19.69
N ASP A 121 -12.59 1.50 19.34
CA ASP A 121 -13.74 1.43 20.25
C ASP A 121 -13.54 0.47 21.44
N VAL A 122 -12.76 -0.60 21.26
CA VAL A 122 -12.46 -1.57 22.33
C VAL A 122 -11.20 -1.19 23.12
N SER A 123 -10.43 -0.19 22.66
CA SER A 123 -9.21 0.29 23.30
C SER A 123 -9.50 1.43 24.28
N THR A 124 -8.75 1.48 25.37
CA THR A 124 -8.67 2.65 26.26
C THR A 124 -7.63 3.63 25.74
N ASN A 125 -7.63 4.87 26.25
CA ASN A 125 -6.59 5.84 25.87
C ASN A 125 -5.17 5.36 26.19
N GLN A 126 -5.01 4.55 27.25
CA GLN A 126 -3.71 4.04 27.69
C GLN A 126 -3.21 2.86 26.86
N ASP A 127 -4.08 2.01 26.32
CA ASP A 127 -3.70 0.79 25.60
C ASP A 127 -3.93 0.89 24.08
N ARG A 128 -4.46 2.02 23.59
CA ARG A 128 -4.76 2.23 22.16
C ARG A 128 -3.51 2.10 21.28
N GLY A 129 -2.41 2.74 21.65
CA GLY A 129 -1.13 2.64 20.92
C GLY A 129 -0.60 1.21 20.88
N LYS A 130 -0.67 0.47 22.02
CA LYS A 130 -0.29 -0.94 22.09
C LYS A 130 -1.15 -1.82 21.18
N ASN A 131 -2.45 -1.60 21.13
CA ASN A 131 -3.38 -2.39 20.31
C ASN A 131 -3.18 -2.17 18.82
N PHE A 132 -3.00 -0.91 18.38
CA PHE A 132 -2.64 -0.61 16.99
C PHE A 132 -1.23 -1.10 16.65
N GLY A 133 -0.28 -0.99 17.57
CA GLY A 133 1.07 -1.54 17.41
C GLY A 133 1.07 -3.05 17.21
N LEU A 134 0.26 -3.79 18.00
CA LEU A 134 0.09 -5.24 17.80
C LEU A 134 -0.51 -5.55 16.40
N LEU A 135 -1.51 -4.79 15.98
CA LEU A 135 -2.11 -4.98 14.66
C LEU A 135 -1.08 -4.80 13.54
N ARG A 136 -0.28 -3.73 13.59
CA ARG A 136 0.79 -3.46 12.60
C ARG A 136 1.91 -4.48 12.64
N ALA A 137 2.30 -4.93 13.83
CA ALA A 137 3.30 -5.99 13.97
C ALA A 137 2.82 -7.30 13.32
N MET A 138 1.55 -7.65 13.47
CA MET A 138 0.98 -8.84 12.85
C MET A 138 0.79 -8.68 11.34
N ASP A 139 0.44 -7.47 10.84
CA ASP A 139 0.45 -7.16 9.41
C ASP A 139 1.86 -7.42 8.81
N ASN A 140 2.91 -6.86 9.42
CA ASN A 140 4.29 -7.03 8.97
C ASN A 140 4.79 -8.49 9.06
N LEU A 141 4.47 -9.18 10.16
CA LEU A 141 4.82 -10.60 10.31
C LEU A 141 4.12 -11.46 9.24
N GLY A 142 2.85 -11.15 8.94
CA GLY A 142 2.12 -11.80 7.86
C GLY A 142 2.81 -11.59 6.51
N ALA A 143 3.18 -10.35 6.19
CA ALA A 143 3.86 -10.02 4.95
C ALA A 143 5.21 -10.76 4.82
N VAL A 144 6.08 -10.68 5.84
CA VAL A 144 7.37 -11.39 5.82
C VAL A 144 7.18 -12.90 5.70
N SER A 145 6.22 -13.49 6.41
CA SER A 145 5.92 -14.91 6.32
C SER A 145 5.43 -15.30 4.94
N GLY A 146 4.54 -14.49 4.32
CA GLY A 146 4.03 -14.72 2.97
C GLY A 146 5.13 -14.68 1.91
N ILE A 147 5.99 -13.66 1.96
CA ILE A 147 7.15 -13.54 1.06
C ILE A 147 8.10 -14.73 1.24
N SER A 148 8.35 -15.15 2.50
CA SER A 148 9.21 -16.31 2.78
C SER A 148 8.65 -17.59 2.21
N ILE A 149 7.34 -17.83 2.32
CA ILE A 149 6.66 -18.97 1.68
C ILE A 149 6.80 -18.88 0.16
N CYS A 150 6.64 -17.69 -0.43
CA CYS A 150 6.87 -17.51 -1.85
C CYS A 150 8.30 -17.90 -2.24
N ILE A 151 9.32 -17.42 -1.55
CA ILE A 151 10.73 -17.71 -1.83
C ILE A 151 11.00 -19.23 -1.78
N LEU A 152 10.50 -19.90 -0.73
CA LEU A 152 10.78 -21.31 -0.48
C LEU A 152 10.04 -22.25 -1.48
N PHE A 153 8.80 -21.92 -1.79
CA PHE A 153 7.92 -22.86 -2.50
C PHE A 153 7.61 -22.48 -3.94
N PHE A 154 7.89 -21.23 -4.38
CA PHE A 154 7.57 -20.80 -5.74
C PHE A 154 8.21 -21.66 -6.82
N LYS A 155 9.48 -22.09 -6.63
CA LYS A 155 10.18 -22.96 -7.60
C LYS A 155 9.48 -24.33 -7.78
N ILE A 156 8.84 -24.84 -6.73
CA ILE A 156 8.16 -26.15 -6.72
C ILE A 156 6.73 -26.03 -7.21
N LEU A 157 5.99 -25.05 -6.69
CA LEU A 157 4.56 -24.89 -6.93
C LEU A 157 4.24 -24.14 -8.24
N GLY A 158 5.10 -23.17 -8.61
CA GLY A 158 4.78 -22.22 -9.68
C GLY A 158 3.69 -21.22 -9.25
N TYR A 159 3.16 -20.48 -10.21
CA TYR A 159 2.23 -19.36 -9.95
C TYR A 159 0.85 -19.82 -9.46
N ARG A 160 0.17 -20.68 -10.22
CA ARG A 160 -1.25 -21.01 -10.02
C ARG A 160 -1.52 -21.75 -8.71
N PRO A 161 -0.81 -22.83 -8.37
CA PRO A 161 -0.98 -23.50 -7.08
C PRO A 161 -0.63 -22.57 -5.89
N LEU A 162 0.44 -21.76 -6.03
CA LEU A 162 0.81 -20.80 -5.01
C LEU A 162 -0.33 -19.79 -4.74
N PHE A 163 -0.97 -19.27 -5.80
CA PHE A 163 -2.08 -18.33 -5.68
C PHE A 163 -3.34 -18.98 -5.08
N ALA A 164 -3.62 -20.22 -5.42
CA ALA A 164 -4.73 -20.98 -4.85
C ALA A 164 -4.52 -21.22 -3.33
N ILE A 165 -3.31 -21.64 -2.94
CA ILE A 165 -2.95 -21.82 -1.52
C ILE A 165 -3.02 -20.48 -0.77
N ALA A 166 -2.61 -19.38 -1.38
CA ALA A 166 -2.66 -18.03 -0.80
C ALA A 166 -4.10 -17.57 -0.46
N ALA A 167 -5.14 -18.18 -1.03
CA ALA A 167 -6.52 -17.89 -0.69
C ALA A 167 -6.92 -18.43 0.70
N ILE A 168 -6.32 -19.54 1.14
CA ILE A 168 -6.67 -20.26 2.37
C ILE A 168 -6.52 -19.37 3.62
N PRO A 169 -5.38 -18.69 3.85
CA PRO A 169 -5.22 -17.84 5.03
C PRO A 169 -6.27 -16.72 5.09
N SER A 170 -6.62 -16.09 3.97
CA SER A 170 -7.64 -15.04 3.97
C SER A 170 -9.05 -15.57 4.23
N LEU A 171 -9.36 -16.77 3.74
CA LEU A 171 -10.63 -17.44 4.06
C LEU A 171 -10.73 -17.74 5.56
N ILE A 172 -9.66 -18.27 6.16
CA ILE A 172 -9.60 -18.49 7.61
C ILE A 172 -9.74 -17.16 8.35
N GLY A 173 -9.09 -16.09 7.88
CA GLY A 173 -9.24 -14.73 8.44
C GLY A 173 -10.69 -14.24 8.41
N ALA A 174 -11.42 -14.46 7.32
CA ALA A 174 -12.85 -14.13 7.22
C ALA A 174 -13.69 -14.93 8.24
N LEU A 175 -13.47 -16.24 8.35
CA LEU A 175 -14.16 -17.11 9.30
C LEU A 175 -13.88 -16.70 10.76
N LEU A 176 -12.63 -16.36 11.09
CA LEU A 176 -12.26 -15.84 12.41
C LEU A 176 -13.06 -14.58 12.78
N ILE A 177 -13.30 -13.68 11.83
CA ILE A 177 -14.11 -12.48 12.07
C ILE A 177 -15.58 -12.86 12.22
N ILE A 178 -16.11 -13.73 11.37
CA ILE A 178 -17.52 -14.15 11.41
C ILE A 178 -17.87 -14.78 12.78
N PHE A 179 -17.04 -15.70 13.25
CA PHE A 179 -17.31 -16.45 14.47
C PHE A 179 -16.70 -15.83 15.74
N GLY A 180 -15.53 -15.18 15.61
CA GLY A 180 -14.76 -14.65 16.74
C GLY A 180 -15.19 -13.27 17.23
N ILE A 181 -15.79 -12.44 16.38
CA ILE A 181 -16.12 -11.05 16.69
C ILE A 181 -17.63 -10.89 16.90
N LYS A 182 -18.00 -10.36 18.08
CA LYS A 182 -19.37 -9.90 18.37
C LYS A 182 -19.43 -8.40 18.14
N GLU A 183 -20.28 -7.96 17.22
CA GLU A 183 -20.48 -6.55 16.93
C GLU A 183 -21.32 -5.89 18.02
N LYS A 184 -20.83 -4.76 18.55
CA LYS A 184 -21.61 -3.86 19.38
C LYS A 184 -21.95 -2.64 18.55
N LYS A 185 -23.21 -2.22 18.54
CA LYS A 185 -23.61 -0.98 17.86
C LYS A 185 -22.89 0.21 18.49
N PRO A 186 -22.17 1.02 17.73
CA PRO A 186 -21.48 2.19 18.27
C PRO A 186 -22.48 3.23 18.76
N LYS A 187 -22.18 3.86 19.92
CA LYS A 187 -22.99 4.93 20.49
C LYS A 187 -22.41 6.28 20.03
N GLY A 188 -23.29 7.22 19.61
CA GLY A 188 -22.96 8.63 19.52
C GLY A 188 -21.97 9.04 18.41
N LEU A 189 -21.99 8.38 17.24
CA LEU A 189 -21.14 8.80 16.11
C LEU A 189 -21.56 10.15 15.54
N LYS A 190 -20.63 11.11 15.50
CA LYS A 190 -20.75 12.30 14.66
C LYS A 190 -20.57 11.85 13.21
N ILE A 191 -21.63 11.94 12.40
CA ILE A 191 -21.57 11.61 10.98
C ILE A 191 -20.72 12.66 10.28
N TYR A 192 -19.74 12.21 9.52
CA TYR A 192 -18.88 13.01 8.68
C TYR A 192 -19.71 13.86 7.68
N ARG A 193 -19.49 15.17 7.64
CA ARG A 193 -20.14 16.14 6.74
C ARG A 193 -19.20 16.49 5.58
N GLY A 194 -18.65 15.59 4.82
CA GLY A 194 -17.84 15.89 3.63
C GLY A 194 -16.73 16.96 3.82
N LEU A 195 -15.63 16.79 3.10
CA LEU A 195 -14.55 17.79 3.09
C LEU A 195 -14.88 18.87 2.06
N LYS A 196 -15.01 20.11 2.46
CA LYS A 196 -15.06 21.24 1.55
C LYS A 196 -13.62 21.73 1.31
N LEU A 197 -13.04 21.39 0.14
CA LEU A 197 -11.70 21.82 -0.27
C LEU A 197 -11.47 23.34 -0.12
N ARG A 198 -12.54 24.14 -0.19
CA ARG A 198 -12.45 25.61 0.00
C ARG A 198 -12.05 26.01 1.43
N GLU A 199 -12.38 25.21 2.44
CA GLU A 199 -12.12 25.49 3.86
C GLU A 199 -10.71 25.10 4.29
N LEU A 200 -9.93 24.45 3.41
CA LEU A 200 -8.54 24.08 3.69
C LEU A 200 -7.60 25.28 3.51
N ASP A 201 -6.63 25.37 4.41
CA ASP A 201 -5.56 26.37 4.37
C ASP A 201 -4.73 26.29 3.07
N ARG A 202 -4.18 27.41 2.65
CA ARG A 202 -3.30 27.52 1.46
C ARG A 202 -2.13 26.53 1.55
N ASN A 203 -1.55 26.39 2.73
CA ASN A 203 -0.42 25.50 2.99
C ASN A 203 -0.79 24.02 2.79
N PHE A 204 -1.97 23.61 3.29
CA PHE A 204 -2.50 22.27 3.03
C PHE A 204 -2.73 22.02 1.54
N LYS A 205 -3.33 22.99 0.83
CA LYS A 205 -3.58 22.88 -0.63
C LYS A 205 -2.28 22.73 -1.42
N LEU A 206 -1.24 23.50 -1.03
CA LEU A 206 0.08 23.40 -1.65
C LEU A 206 0.70 22.01 -1.39
N PHE A 207 0.60 21.51 -0.15
CA PHE A 207 1.09 20.18 0.19
C PHE A 207 0.33 19.06 -0.55
N LEU A 208 -0.98 19.18 -0.70
CA LEU A 208 -1.79 18.26 -1.49
C LEU A 208 -1.38 18.27 -2.96
N LEU A 209 -1.17 19.46 -3.54
CA LEU A 209 -0.76 19.61 -4.94
C LEU A 209 0.60 18.95 -5.21
N LEU A 210 1.64 19.30 -4.42
CA LEU A 210 2.96 18.71 -4.58
C LEU A 210 2.96 17.19 -4.36
N SER A 211 2.17 16.70 -3.39
CA SER A 211 2.01 15.27 -3.15
C SER A 211 1.29 14.56 -4.31
N SER A 212 0.40 15.25 -5.01
CA SER A 212 -0.23 14.73 -6.24
C SER A 212 0.78 14.63 -7.39
N PHE A 213 1.64 15.63 -7.59
CA PHE A 213 2.75 15.56 -8.56
C PHE A 213 3.72 14.42 -8.21
N PHE A 214 4.08 14.30 -6.94
CA PHE A 214 4.92 13.21 -6.48
C PHE A 214 4.27 11.85 -6.73
N ALA A 215 2.97 11.71 -6.44
CA ALA A 215 2.20 10.49 -6.67
C ALA A 215 2.12 10.13 -8.16
N LEU A 216 2.00 11.10 -9.06
CA LEU A 216 2.08 10.90 -10.52
C LEU A 216 3.46 10.38 -10.99
N GLY A 217 4.54 10.66 -10.26
CA GLY A 217 5.87 10.07 -10.47
C GLY A 217 6.08 8.74 -9.74
N SER A 218 5.12 8.30 -8.92
CA SER A 218 5.27 7.12 -8.06
C SER A 218 4.51 5.92 -8.63
N PHE A 219 4.99 5.39 -9.76
CA PHE A 219 4.44 4.18 -10.35
C PHE A 219 4.69 2.93 -9.48
N SER A 220 3.98 1.82 -9.81
CA SER A 220 4.01 0.56 -9.06
C SER A 220 5.43 -0.01 -8.90
N TYR A 221 5.70 -0.63 -7.75
CA TYR A 221 6.93 -1.40 -7.49
C TYR A 221 7.13 -2.55 -8.50
N SER A 222 6.06 -2.99 -9.15
CA SER A 222 6.10 -4.02 -10.19
C SER A 222 7.10 -3.70 -11.30
N PHE A 223 7.23 -2.41 -11.66
CA PHE A 223 8.22 -1.95 -12.66
C PHE A 223 9.65 -2.20 -12.21
N LEU A 224 9.95 -2.02 -10.92
CA LEU A 224 11.29 -2.27 -10.36
C LEU A 224 11.63 -3.77 -10.43
N LEU A 225 10.66 -4.64 -10.14
CA LEU A 225 10.84 -6.10 -10.19
C LEU A 225 11.02 -6.59 -11.63
N ILE A 226 10.25 -6.06 -12.58
CA ILE A 226 10.43 -6.39 -14.01
C ILE A 226 11.77 -5.86 -14.51
N TYR A 227 12.17 -4.63 -14.12
CA TYR A 227 13.50 -4.10 -14.45
C TYR A 227 14.61 -5.06 -14.01
N ALA A 228 14.57 -5.53 -12.76
CA ALA A 228 15.56 -6.48 -12.27
C ALA A 228 15.60 -7.78 -13.12
N LYS A 229 14.42 -8.31 -13.51
CA LYS A 229 14.33 -9.47 -14.41
C LYS A 229 14.95 -9.18 -15.78
N GLU A 230 14.68 -8.02 -16.39
CA GLU A 230 15.24 -7.62 -17.69
C GLU A 230 16.78 -7.50 -17.65
N PHE A 231 17.35 -7.12 -16.49
CA PHE A 231 18.80 -7.04 -16.28
C PHE A 231 19.41 -8.31 -15.65
N GLY A 232 18.80 -9.46 -15.88
CA GLY A 232 19.40 -10.77 -15.67
C GLY A 232 19.07 -11.47 -14.35
N PHE A 233 18.26 -10.90 -13.46
CA PHE A 233 17.83 -11.60 -12.28
C PHE A 233 16.92 -12.79 -12.65
N LYS A 234 17.27 -13.98 -12.20
CA LYS A 234 16.41 -15.15 -12.33
C LYS A 234 15.08 -14.91 -11.62
N VAL A 235 13.98 -15.35 -12.22
CA VAL A 235 12.61 -15.21 -11.70
C VAL A 235 12.49 -15.65 -10.24
N THR A 236 13.23 -16.69 -9.86
CA THR A 236 13.26 -17.25 -8.49
C THR A 236 13.92 -16.32 -7.46
N PHE A 237 14.74 -15.34 -7.89
CA PHE A 237 15.37 -14.37 -7.01
C PHE A 237 14.59 -13.05 -6.88
N VAL A 238 13.63 -12.79 -7.78
CA VAL A 238 12.80 -11.58 -7.73
C VAL A 238 12.06 -11.42 -6.39
N PRO A 239 11.50 -12.49 -5.76
CA PRO A 239 10.89 -12.37 -4.43
C PRO A 239 11.86 -11.90 -3.33
N LEU A 240 13.15 -12.19 -3.45
CA LEU A 240 14.15 -11.70 -2.50
C LEU A 240 14.33 -10.19 -2.57
N LEU A 241 14.30 -9.61 -3.78
CA LEU A 241 14.34 -8.14 -3.97
C LEU A 241 13.13 -7.48 -3.33
N TYR A 242 11.94 -8.08 -3.50
CA TYR A 242 10.71 -7.61 -2.84
C TYR A 242 10.84 -7.67 -1.32
N LEU A 243 11.42 -8.76 -0.78
CA LEU A 243 11.68 -8.88 0.65
C LEU A 243 12.63 -7.78 1.16
N ILE A 244 13.73 -7.51 0.43
CA ILE A 244 14.71 -6.48 0.81
C ILE A 244 14.03 -5.13 0.98
N PHE A 245 13.26 -4.68 -0.02
CA PHE A 245 12.61 -3.37 0.10
C PHE A 245 11.54 -3.34 1.20
N THR A 246 10.74 -4.39 1.33
CA THR A 246 9.67 -4.46 2.33
C THR A 246 10.23 -4.51 3.75
N ALA A 247 11.26 -5.34 3.97
CA ALA A 247 11.94 -5.42 5.26
C ALA A 247 12.60 -4.09 5.62
N THR A 248 13.32 -3.47 4.68
CA THR A 248 13.95 -2.16 4.89
C THR A 248 12.91 -1.09 5.22
N ALA A 249 11.82 -1.02 4.47
CA ALA A 249 10.73 -0.07 4.73
C ALA A 249 10.14 -0.25 6.13
N SER A 250 9.90 -1.50 6.54
CA SER A 250 9.35 -1.83 7.86
C SER A 250 10.32 -1.48 8.99
N LEU A 251 11.60 -1.85 8.86
CA LEU A 251 12.62 -1.59 9.87
C LEU A 251 12.86 -0.09 10.09
N PHE A 252 12.88 0.69 9.03
CA PHE A 252 13.20 2.12 9.08
C PHE A 252 11.99 3.03 9.27
N SER A 253 10.77 2.53 9.20
CA SER A 253 9.55 3.33 9.41
C SER A 253 9.51 4.00 10.79
N LEU A 254 9.83 3.28 11.86
CA LEU A 254 9.88 3.84 13.22
C LEU A 254 11.08 4.80 13.42
N PRO A 255 12.32 4.47 13.01
CA PRO A 255 13.44 5.41 13.04
C PRO A 255 13.15 6.72 12.31
N PHE A 256 12.60 6.69 11.10
CA PHE A 256 12.26 7.92 10.36
C PHE A 256 11.09 8.68 11.00
N GLY A 257 10.10 7.99 11.57
CA GLY A 257 9.06 8.63 12.37
C GLY A 257 9.67 9.43 13.53
N ARG A 258 10.56 8.82 14.31
CA ARG A 258 11.28 9.49 15.41
C ARG A 258 12.22 10.60 14.94
N LEU A 259 12.87 10.40 13.80
CA LEU A 259 13.72 11.43 13.20
C LEU A 259 12.88 12.66 12.84
N SER A 260 11.71 12.45 12.23
CA SER A 260 10.80 13.53 11.86
C SER A 260 10.25 14.30 13.07
N ASP A 261 10.17 13.66 14.25
CA ASP A 261 9.83 14.35 15.50
C ASP A 261 10.97 15.27 16.01
N LYS A 262 12.24 14.96 15.64
CA LYS A 262 13.41 15.72 16.08
C LYS A 262 13.81 16.84 15.13
N ILE A 263 13.87 16.55 13.83
CA ILE A 263 14.37 17.50 12.80
C ILE A 263 13.27 18.17 12.01
N GLY A 264 12.00 17.77 12.23
CA GLY A 264 10.84 18.27 11.49
C GLY A 264 10.32 17.30 10.41
N ARG A 265 9.08 17.50 9.99
CA ARG A 265 8.41 16.68 8.98
C ARG A 265 8.96 16.96 7.59
N LYS A 266 9.13 18.24 7.26
CA LYS A 266 9.61 18.71 5.96
C LYS A 266 11.02 18.20 5.62
N PRO A 267 12.05 18.34 6.47
CA PRO A 267 13.38 17.79 6.19
C PRO A 267 13.37 16.27 6.00
N THR A 268 12.58 15.54 6.77
CA THR A 268 12.48 14.09 6.65
C THR A 268 11.76 13.67 5.35
N LEU A 269 10.76 14.41 4.90
CA LEU A 269 10.14 14.20 3.58
C LEU A 269 11.10 14.54 2.45
N MET A 270 11.88 15.63 2.56
CA MET A 270 12.94 15.95 1.59
C MET A 270 13.95 14.80 1.47
N LEU A 271 14.38 14.22 2.60
CA LEU A 271 15.27 13.05 2.61
C LEU A 271 14.64 11.86 1.88
N SER A 272 13.34 11.60 2.10
CA SER A 272 12.62 10.57 1.34
C SER A 272 12.61 10.83 -0.17
N TYR A 273 12.41 12.08 -0.58
CA TYR A 273 12.42 12.46 -2.01
C TYR A 273 13.84 12.33 -2.61
N ILE A 274 14.88 12.64 -1.86
CA ILE A 274 16.28 12.40 -2.25
C ILE A 274 16.51 10.89 -2.46
N PHE A 275 16.05 10.03 -1.54
CA PHE A 275 16.13 8.57 -1.72
C PHE A 275 15.39 8.13 -2.99
N ARG A 276 14.20 8.68 -3.27
CA ARG A 276 13.47 8.39 -4.50
C ARG A 276 14.24 8.81 -5.75
N GLY A 277 14.82 10.00 -5.73
CA GLY A 277 15.69 10.48 -6.79
C GLY A 277 16.89 9.53 -7.00
N GLY A 278 17.55 9.11 -5.91
CA GLY A 278 18.64 8.14 -5.95
C GLY A 278 18.23 6.78 -6.53
N VAL A 279 17.02 6.28 -6.22
CA VAL A 279 16.46 5.07 -6.85
C VAL A 279 16.34 5.24 -8.36
N CYS A 280 15.73 6.34 -8.82
CA CYS A 280 15.58 6.60 -10.25
C CYS A 280 16.93 6.73 -10.96
N THR A 281 17.84 7.51 -10.40
CA THR A 281 19.20 7.71 -10.94
C THR A 281 19.98 6.39 -10.98
N SER A 282 19.88 5.57 -9.93
CA SER A 282 20.54 4.27 -9.91
C SER A 282 20.03 3.36 -11.03
N PHE A 283 18.71 3.24 -11.22
CA PHE A 283 18.16 2.43 -12.32
C PHE A 283 18.49 2.97 -13.71
N ILE A 284 18.72 4.28 -13.87
CA ILE A 284 19.15 4.87 -15.14
C ILE A 284 20.63 4.57 -15.43
N LEU A 285 21.49 4.69 -14.42
CA LEU A 285 22.95 4.68 -14.61
C LEU A 285 23.60 3.32 -14.38
N THR A 286 22.97 2.42 -13.60
CA THR A 286 23.60 1.17 -13.16
C THR A 286 22.71 -0.03 -13.44
N GLN A 287 23.34 -1.11 -13.95
CA GLN A 287 22.65 -2.35 -14.35
C GLN A 287 23.23 -3.60 -13.67
N GLY A 288 24.21 -3.41 -12.77
CA GLY A 288 24.88 -4.50 -12.09
C GLY A 288 24.00 -5.10 -10.96
N TYR A 289 24.14 -6.41 -10.71
CA TYR A 289 23.38 -7.11 -9.68
C TYR A 289 23.43 -6.44 -8.30
N LEU A 290 24.64 -6.08 -7.83
CA LEU A 290 24.82 -5.42 -6.54
C LEU A 290 24.12 -4.05 -6.50
N ALA A 291 24.24 -3.27 -7.57
CA ALA A 291 23.60 -1.96 -7.65
C ALA A 291 22.09 -2.07 -7.59
N ILE A 292 21.50 -3.03 -8.29
CA ILE A 292 20.05 -3.30 -8.25
C ILE A 292 19.62 -3.69 -6.84
N ILE A 293 20.34 -4.60 -6.15
CA ILE A 293 20.04 -5.01 -4.77
C ILE A 293 20.06 -3.80 -3.83
N LEU A 294 21.10 -2.98 -3.91
CA LEU A 294 21.23 -1.77 -3.08
C LEU A 294 20.12 -0.76 -3.38
N THR A 295 19.71 -0.66 -4.64
CA THR A 295 18.59 0.22 -5.05
C THR A 295 17.26 -0.24 -4.47
N PHE A 296 17.00 -1.55 -4.34
CA PHE A 296 15.81 -2.04 -3.61
C PHE A 296 15.88 -1.69 -2.12
N GLY A 297 17.04 -1.74 -1.49
CA GLY A 297 17.26 -1.25 -0.13
C GLY A 297 16.96 0.26 -0.02
N LEU A 298 17.48 1.05 -0.95
CA LEU A 298 17.23 2.50 -1.03
C LEU A 298 15.75 2.82 -1.25
N TYR A 299 15.06 2.03 -2.07
CA TYR A 299 13.61 2.14 -2.25
C TYR A 299 12.85 1.83 -0.96
N GLY A 300 13.32 0.86 -0.19
CA GLY A 300 12.80 0.57 1.14
C GLY A 300 12.97 1.75 2.12
N LEU A 301 14.15 2.39 2.14
CA LEU A 301 14.40 3.60 2.94
C LEU A 301 13.47 4.74 2.54
N HIS A 302 13.30 4.97 1.21
CA HIS A 302 12.33 5.95 0.72
C HIS A 302 10.93 5.70 1.27
N LYS A 303 10.40 4.48 1.15
CA LYS A 303 9.06 4.13 1.64
C LYS A 303 8.93 4.22 3.15
N GLY A 304 9.95 3.75 3.89
CA GLY A 304 10.01 3.83 5.34
C GLY A 304 9.99 5.26 5.87
N ALA A 305 10.57 6.21 5.13
CA ALA A 305 10.52 7.63 5.48
C ALA A 305 9.21 8.30 5.02
N LEU A 306 8.72 8.00 3.80
CA LEU A 306 7.54 8.64 3.23
C LEU A 306 6.27 8.35 4.02
N ASP A 307 5.94 7.07 4.19
CA ASP A 307 4.61 6.65 4.61
C ASP A 307 4.20 7.17 6.00
N PRO A 308 5.03 7.07 7.07
CA PRO A 308 4.67 7.61 8.37
C PRO A 308 4.69 9.13 8.42
N VAL A 309 5.70 9.76 7.81
CA VAL A 309 5.92 11.20 7.93
C VAL A 309 4.89 11.99 7.13
N GLN A 310 4.53 11.55 5.92
CA GLN A 310 3.51 12.20 5.10
C GLN A 310 2.15 12.21 5.81
N ARG A 311 1.74 11.08 6.40
CA ARG A 311 0.48 10.98 7.15
C ARG A 311 0.46 11.92 8.36
N THR A 312 1.55 11.97 9.11
CA THR A 312 1.69 12.86 10.25
C THR A 312 1.61 14.30 9.81
N PHE A 313 2.35 14.69 8.78
CA PHE A 313 2.37 16.08 8.28
C PHE A 313 0.99 16.53 7.77
N VAL A 314 0.28 15.68 7.01
CA VAL A 314 -1.12 15.94 6.62
C VAL A 314 -2.00 16.18 7.85
N SER A 315 -1.83 15.39 8.92
CA SER A 315 -2.64 15.52 10.12
C SER A 315 -2.35 16.78 10.90
N GLU A 316 -1.12 17.30 10.83
CA GLU A 316 -0.70 18.57 11.46
C GLU A 316 -1.15 19.79 10.66
N LEU A 317 -1.13 19.72 9.33
CA LEU A 317 -1.62 20.80 8.46
C LEU A 317 -3.14 20.90 8.43
N ALA A 318 -3.84 19.81 8.75
CA ALA A 318 -5.30 19.75 8.72
C ALA A 318 -5.93 20.48 9.93
N PRO A 319 -7.07 21.16 9.75
CA PRO A 319 -7.85 21.68 10.87
C PRO A 319 -8.25 20.56 11.84
N THR A 320 -8.15 20.80 13.15
CA THR A 320 -8.42 19.80 14.19
C THR A 320 -9.80 19.18 14.09
N GLU A 321 -10.80 19.98 13.70
CA GLU A 321 -12.21 19.56 13.56
C GLU A 321 -12.42 18.61 12.37
N TYR A 322 -11.60 18.71 11.31
CA TYR A 322 -11.73 17.96 10.04
C TYR A 322 -10.53 17.07 9.75
N ARG A 323 -9.69 16.79 10.76
CA ARG A 323 -8.43 16.06 10.58
C ARG A 323 -8.59 14.71 9.90
N ALA A 324 -9.54 13.90 10.35
CA ALA A 324 -9.80 12.57 9.75
C ALA A 324 -10.25 12.68 8.28
N SER A 325 -11.08 13.67 8.00
CA SER A 325 -11.61 13.98 6.68
C SER A 325 -10.53 14.46 5.71
N SER A 326 -9.66 15.33 6.21
CA SER A 326 -8.54 15.87 5.45
C SER A 326 -7.55 14.76 5.10
N LEU A 327 -7.28 13.87 6.06
CA LEU A 327 -6.41 12.70 5.83
C LEU A 327 -7.01 11.74 4.79
N GLY A 328 -8.31 11.43 4.91
CA GLY A 328 -9.01 10.57 3.95
C GLY A 328 -9.07 11.18 2.55
N GLY A 329 -9.39 12.48 2.45
CA GLY A 329 -9.41 13.20 1.18
C GLY A 329 -8.03 13.28 0.52
N PHE A 330 -6.98 13.54 1.31
CA PHE A 330 -5.60 13.52 0.85
C PHE A 330 -5.21 12.16 0.28
N GLN A 331 -5.48 11.08 1.03
CA GLN A 331 -5.17 9.71 0.58
C GLN A 331 -5.97 9.31 -0.66
N MET A 332 -7.23 9.76 -0.77
CA MET A 332 -8.05 9.51 -1.94
C MET A 332 -7.47 10.19 -3.18
N ILE A 333 -7.11 11.47 -3.10
CA ILE A 333 -6.58 12.23 -4.24
C ILE A 333 -5.22 11.67 -4.68
N THR A 334 -4.29 11.46 -3.74
CA THR A 334 -2.96 10.92 -4.07
C THR A 334 -3.04 9.47 -4.56
N GLY A 335 -3.94 8.66 -4.02
CA GLY A 335 -4.16 7.29 -4.48
C GLY A 335 -4.81 7.20 -5.86
N LEU A 336 -5.70 8.13 -6.22
CA LEU A 336 -6.24 8.21 -7.57
C LEU A 336 -5.17 8.56 -8.61
N CYS A 337 -4.13 9.31 -8.22
CA CYS A 337 -2.98 9.59 -9.09
C CYS A 337 -2.18 8.33 -9.45
N ALA A 338 -2.30 7.23 -8.69
CA ALA A 338 -1.58 5.99 -8.96
C ALA A 338 -2.01 5.32 -10.28
N LEU A 339 -3.27 5.50 -10.70
CA LEU A 339 -3.75 4.98 -11.98
C LEU A 339 -3.04 5.66 -13.17
N PRO A 340 -3.10 6.99 -13.35
CA PRO A 340 -2.37 7.62 -14.44
C PRO A 340 -0.85 7.46 -14.29
N ALA A 341 -0.29 7.47 -13.07
CA ALA A 341 1.13 7.29 -12.85
C ALA A 341 1.64 5.96 -13.42
N SER A 342 1.01 4.86 -13.06
CA SER A 342 1.44 3.52 -13.49
C SER A 342 1.11 3.27 -14.97
N LEU A 343 0.01 3.82 -15.48
CA LEU A 343 -0.35 3.72 -16.90
C LEU A 343 0.66 4.51 -17.78
N ILE A 344 0.97 5.75 -17.41
CA ILE A 344 1.97 6.57 -18.11
C ILE A 344 3.34 5.86 -18.07
N ALA A 345 3.75 5.36 -16.92
CA ALA A 345 5.01 4.62 -16.80
C ALA A 345 5.03 3.38 -17.72
N GLY A 346 3.92 2.63 -17.81
CA GLY A 346 3.83 1.48 -18.71
C GLY A 346 3.90 1.85 -20.18
N VAL A 347 3.22 2.91 -20.59
CA VAL A 347 3.27 3.42 -21.98
C VAL A 347 4.67 3.94 -22.32
N LEU A 348 5.31 4.69 -21.41
CA LEU A 348 6.67 5.19 -21.61
C LEU A 348 7.67 4.04 -21.74
N TRP A 349 7.53 2.99 -20.92
CA TRP A 349 8.35 1.78 -21.00
C TRP A 349 8.24 1.09 -22.36
N GLU A 350 7.01 0.88 -22.84
CA GLU A 350 6.73 0.17 -24.09
C GLU A 350 7.05 0.99 -25.35
N LYS A 351 6.75 2.29 -25.34
CA LYS A 351 6.79 3.12 -26.54
C LYS A 351 8.09 3.91 -26.71
N VAL A 352 8.82 4.17 -25.62
CA VAL A 352 10.02 5.00 -25.64
C VAL A 352 11.24 4.21 -25.20
N SER A 353 11.37 3.88 -23.94
CA SER A 353 12.44 3.02 -23.41
C SER A 353 12.16 2.56 -21.98
N ILE A 354 12.83 1.48 -21.57
CA ILE A 354 12.81 0.93 -20.20
C ILE A 354 13.22 1.96 -19.13
N PHE A 355 14.03 2.97 -19.50
CA PHE A 355 14.51 4.01 -18.59
C PHE A 355 13.56 5.20 -18.47
N MET A 356 12.68 5.41 -19.45
CA MET A 356 11.84 6.62 -19.52
C MET A 356 10.91 6.82 -18.33
N PRO A 357 10.30 5.78 -17.74
CA PRO A 357 9.53 5.93 -16.50
C PRO A 357 10.35 6.51 -15.35
N PHE A 358 11.65 6.15 -15.26
CA PHE A 358 12.53 6.66 -14.20
C PHE A 358 12.92 8.11 -14.43
N TYR A 359 13.17 8.55 -15.66
CA TYR A 359 13.37 9.97 -15.99
C TYR A 359 12.14 10.80 -15.67
N PHE A 360 10.95 10.32 -16.04
CA PHE A 360 9.68 10.97 -15.72
C PHE A 360 9.46 11.10 -14.21
N ALA A 361 9.68 10.02 -13.46
CA ALA A 361 9.60 10.01 -12.00
C ALA A 361 10.62 10.96 -11.35
N LEU A 362 11.84 11.00 -11.87
CA LEU A 362 12.90 11.89 -11.37
C LEU A 362 12.51 13.36 -11.55
N GLY A 363 11.98 13.73 -12.71
CA GLY A 363 11.50 15.09 -12.99
C GLY A 363 10.37 15.51 -12.04
N LEU A 364 9.36 14.67 -11.85
CA LEU A 364 8.26 14.95 -10.92
C LEU A 364 8.70 14.97 -9.46
N THR A 365 9.68 14.11 -9.09
CA THR A 365 10.28 14.14 -7.75
C THR A 365 11.02 15.45 -7.51
N ALA A 366 11.79 15.93 -8.49
CA ALA A 366 12.51 17.21 -8.40
C ALA A 366 11.53 18.38 -8.24
N ILE A 367 10.48 18.44 -9.08
CA ILE A 367 9.43 19.47 -8.97
C ILE A 367 8.78 19.43 -7.58
N SER A 368 8.40 18.25 -7.09
CA SER A 368 7.78 18.10 -5.77
C SER A 368 8.72 18.50 -4.64
N THR A 369 10.02 18.22 -4.77
CA THR A 369 11.04 18.63 -3.79
C THR A 369 11.16 20.16 -3.71
N VAL A 370 11.20 20.82 -4.86
CA VAL A 370 11.22 22.31 -4.92
C VAL A 370 9.94 22.87 -4.33
N MET A 371 8.78 22.34 -4.70
CA MET A 371 7.50 22.80 -4.14
C MET A 371 7.41 22.59 -2.62
N LEU A 372 8.00 21.49 -2.09
CA LEU A 372 8.03 21.23 -0.65
C LEU A 372 8.81 22.31 0.11
N ALA A 373 9.80 22.96 -0.52
CA ALA A 373 10.52 24.07 0.09
C ALA A 373 9.61 25.23 0.48
N PHE A 374 8.51 25.45 -0.24
CA PHE A 374 7.54 26.53 0.00
C PHE A 374 6.42 26.16 0.98
N VAL A 375 6.33 24.91 1.43
CA VAL A 375 5.39 24.50 2.47
C VAL A 375 5.94 24.90 3.83
N ASN A 376 5.14 25.59 4.63
CA ASN A 376 5.53 25.96 5.98
C ASN A 376 5.19 24.84 6.97
N GLU A 377 6.17 24.43 7.75
CA GLU A 377 5.99 23.55 8.91
C GLU A 377 5.51 24.41 10.09
N ARG A 378 4.42 24.01 10.75
CA ARG A 378 3.86 24.72 11.92
C ARG A 378 4.58 24.31 13.20
#